data_fa098057d8fa53e4c54366c4ef225789
#
_entry.id   fa098057d8fa53e4c54366c4ef225789
#
_cell.length_a   1.000
_cell.length_b   1.000
_cell.length_c   1.000
_cell.angle_alpha   90.00
_cell.angle_beta   90.00
_cell.angle_gamma   90.00
#
_symmetry.space_group_name_H-M   'P 1'
#
loop_
_entity.id
_entity.type
_entity.pdbx_description
1 polymer ?
#
loop_
_entity_poly.entity_id
_entity_poly.type
_entity_poly.pdbx_seq_one_letter_code
_entity_poly.pdbx_strand_id
1 'polypeptide(L)'
;MTELEYRRRNAILATLSFDPLATVTQVRNALETVHGVAASADLVRADLGWLQEMGLIRFDGQAAQCTERGMDVARMRAKFPGWS
;
A
#
# COMPACT_ATOMS: atom_id res chain seq x y z
N MET A 1 -6.85 13.34 3.57
CA MET A 1 -6.00 12.25 4.09
C MET A 1 -5.04 12.83 5.12
N THR A 2 -4.87 12.16 6.25
CA THR A 2 -3.91 12.59 7.26
C THR A 2 -2.48 12.22 6.86
N GLU A 3 -1.49 12.82 7.51
CA GLU A 3 -0.09 12.49 7.27
C GLU A 3 0.20 11.03 7.63
N LEU A 4 -0.39 10.52 8.72
CA LEU A 4 -0.22 9.12 9.12
C LEU A 4 -0.81 8.16 8.09
N GLU A 5 -1.99 8.47 7.55
CA GLU A 5 -2.58 7.67 6.48
C GLU A 5 -1.71 7.66 5.23
N TYR A 6 -1.20 8.82 4.84
CA TYR A 6 -0.31 8.94 3.69
C TYR A 6 0.95 8.09 3.89
N ARG A 7 1.61 8.23 5.04
CA ARG A 7 2.84 7.47 5.33
C ARG A 7 2.59 5.98 5.29
N ARG A 8 1.51 5.52 5.91
CA ARG A 8 1.17 4.10 5.95
C ARG A 8 0.83 3.58 4.55
N ARG A 9 -0.04 4.28 3.82
CA ARG A 9 -0.47 3.87 2.48
C ARG A 9 0.69 3.91 1.49
N ASN A 10 1.55 4.90 1.60
CA ASN A 10 2.74 4.99 0.76
C ASN A 10 3.72 3.85 1.06
N ALA A 11 3.90 3.50 2.33
CA ALA A 11 4.73 2.36 2.74
C ALA A 11 4.17 1.03 2.22
N ILE A 12 2.85 0.85 2.26
CA ILE A 12 2.19 -0.33 1.69
C ILE A 12 2.48 -0.41 0.19
N LEU A 13 2.31 0.69 -0.52
CA LEU A 13 2.55 0.73 -1.96
C LEU A 13 4.02 0.42 -2.29
N ALA A 14 4.95 0.98 -1.51
CA ALA A 14 6.38 0.69 -1.66
C ALA A 14 6.65 -0.81 -1.46
N THR A 15 6.05 -1.43 -0.44
CA THR A 15 6.17 -2.86 -0.19
C THR A 15 5.71 -3.66 -1.42
N LEU A 16 4.54 -3.33 -1.95
CA LEU A 16 3.97 -4.04 -3.09
C LEU A 16 4.71 -3.76 -4.39
N SER A 17 5.51 -2.70 -4.45
CA SER A 17 6.33 -2.44 -5.63
C SER A 17 7.52 -3.39 -5.73
N PHE A 18 7.92 -4.01 -4.62
CA PHE A 18 9.01 -4.99 -4.59
C PHE A 18 8.50 -6.43 -4.62
N ASP A 19 7.33 -6.69 -4.03
CA ASP A 19 6.74 -8.03 -3.98
C ASP A 19 5.66 -8.15 -5.06
N PRO A 20 5.77 -9.12 -5.98
CA PRO A 20 4.77 -9.30 -7.05
C PRO A 20 3.37 -9.58 -6.50
N LEU A 21 3.31 -10.26 -5.34
CA LEU A 21 2.05 -10.62 -4.70
C LEU A 21 2.29 -10.78 -3.21
N ALA A 22 1.53 -10.10 -2.38
CA ALA A 22 1.68 -10.16 -0.93
C ALA A 22 0.32 -10.29 -0.25
N THR A 23 0.27 -11.13 0.78
CA THR A 23 -0.92 -11.27 1.62
C THR A 23 -1.02 -10.12 2.60
N VAL A 24 -2.19 -9.94 3.23
CA VAL A 24 -2.40 -8.94 4.28
C VAL A 24 -1.37 -9.10 5.40
N THR A 25 -1.10 -10.33 5.82
CA THR A 25 -0.12 -10.61 6.88
C THR A 25 1.29 -10.23 6.46
N GLN A 26 1.67 -10.54 5.22
CA GLN A 26 3.00 -10.17 4.69
C GLN A 26 3.15 -8.65 4.61
N VAL A 27 2.13 -7.94 4.14
CA VAL A 27 2.14 -6.48 4.09
C VAL A 27 2.27 -5.89 5.48
N ARG A 28 1.49 -6.39 6.45
CA ARG A 28 1.56 -5.92 7.83
C ARG A 28 2.94 -6.14 8.43
N ASN A 29 3.52 -7.32 8.22
CA ASN A 29 4.86 -7.62 8.73
C ASN A 29 5.92 -6.73 8.10
N ALA A 30 5.84 -6.48 6.80
CA ALA A 30 6.77 -5.58 6.11
C ALA A 30 6.65 -4.14 6.61
N LEU A 31 5.44 -3.66 6.87
CA LEU A 31 5.23 -2.33 7.45
C LEU A 31 5.99 -2.20 8.77
N GLU A 32 5.90 -3.20 9.63
CA GLU A 32 6.54 -3.17 10.94
C GLU A 32 8.06 -3.32 10.83
N THR A 33 8.54 -4.31 10.06
CA THR A 33 9.96 -4.66 10.03
C THR A 33 10.79 -3.75 9.12
N VAL A 34 10.22 -3.28 8.02
CA VAL A 34 10.95 -2.45 7.04
C VAL A 34 10.70 -0.97 7.27
N HIS A 35 9.45 -0.60 7.54
CA HIS A 35 9.05 0.81 7.61
C HIS A 35 8.82 1.31 9.03
N GLY A 36 8.86 0.43 10.03
CA GLY A 36 8.64 0.83 11.41
C GLY A 36 7.21 1.29 11.71
N VAL A 37 6.24 0.83 10.92
CA VAL A 37 4.83 1.23 11.06
C VAL A 37 4.02 0.06 11.60
N ALA A 38 3.53 0.18 12.84
CA ALA A 38 2.65 -0.82 13.42
C ALA A 38 1.21 -0.55 12.97
N ALA A 39 0.54 -1.57 12.44
CA ALA A 39 -0.85 -1.47 12.00
C ALA A 39 -1.56 -2.79 12.20
N SER A 40 -2.86 -2.73 12.52
CA SER A 40 -3.69 -3.92 12.63
C SER A 40 -3.98 -4.49 11.23
N ALA A 41 -4.36 -5.76 11.17
CA ALA A 41 -4.79 -6.37 9.92
C ALA A 41 -6.01 -5.64 9.33
N ASP A 42 -6.94 -5.20 10.18
CA ASP A 42 -8.13 -4.47 9.72
C ASP A 42 -7.74 -3.13 9.08
N LEU A 43 -6.79 -2.43 9.69
CA LEU A 43 -6.32 -1.16 9.17
C LEU A 43 -5.59 -1.35 7.83
N VAL A 44 -4.78 -2.38 7.73
CA VAL A 44 -4.09 -2.73 6.47
C VAL A 44 -5.11 -3.06 5.38
N ARG A 45 -6.14 -3.84 5.70
CA ARG A 45 -7.21 -4.15 4.74
C ARG A 45 -7.94 -2.91 4.26
N ALA A 46 -8.24 -1.99 5.17
CA ALA A 46 -8.90 -0.73 4.81
C ALA A 46 -8.03 0.09 3.85
N ASP A 47 -6.73 0.16 4.12
CA ASP A 47 -5.80 0.87 3.24
C ASP A 47 -5.64 0.18 1.89
N LEU A 48 -5.59 -1.14 1.86
CA LEU A 48 -5.54 -1.90 0.60
C LEU A 48 -6.80 -1.64 -0.24
N GLY A 49 -7.97 -1.61 0.40
CA GLY A 49 -9.23 -1.26 -0.27
C GLY A 49 -9.19 0.14 -0.87
N TRP A 50 -8.67 1.11 -0.13
CA TRP A 50 -8.53 2.48 -0.62
C TRP A 50 -7.56 2.56 -1.81
N LEU A 51 -6.40 1.89 -1.70
CA LEU A 51 -5.42 1.86 -2.80
C LEU A 51 -6.00 1.21 -4.05
N GLN A 52 -6.84 0.19 -3.90
CA GLN A 52 -7.53 -0.43 -5.01
C GLN A 52 -8.53 0.54 -5.66
N GLU A 53 -9.30 1.27 -4.87
CA GLU A 53 -10.22 2.28 -5.38
C GLU A 53 -9.51 3.35 -6.19
N MET A 54 -8.28 3.69 -5.81
CA MET A 54 -7.46 4.66 -6.52
C MET A 54 -6.77 4.07 -7.75
N GLY A 55 -6.95 2.78 -8.02
CA GLY A 55 -6.36 2.12 -9.18
C GLY A 55 -4.87 1.80 -9.05
N LEU A 56 -4.33 1.84 -7.83
CA LEU A 56 -2.89 1.63 -7.60
C LEU A 56 -2.53 0.18 -7.36
N ILE A 57 -3.48 -0.63 -6.90
CA ILE A 57 -3.28 -2.04 -6.65
C ILE A 57 -4.50 -2.84 -7.07
N ARG A 58 -4.34 -4.15 -7.16
CA ARG A 58 -5.42 -5.13 -7.22
C ARG A 58 -5.40 -5.90 -5.90
N PHE A 59 -6.56 -6.02 -5.27
CA PHE A 59 -6.72 -6.69 -3.98
C PHE A 59 -7.99 -7.52 -3.99
N ASP A 60 -7.85 -8.82 -3.76
CA ASP A 60 -8.97 -9.77 -3.78
C ASP A 60 -9.53 -10.07 -2.39
N GLY A 61 -9.10 -9.34 -1.36
CA GLY A 61 -9.46 -9.59 0.04
C GLY A 61 -8.43 -10.40 0.79
N GLN A 62 -7.50 -11.06 0.12
CA GLN A 62 -6.45 -11.86 0.74
C GLN A 62 -5.05 -11.44 0.32
N ALA A 63 -4.85 -11.20 -0.96
CA ALA A 63 -3.55 -10.83 -1.52
C ALA A 63 -3.67 -9.62 -2.43
N ALA A 64 -2.59 -8.86 -2.52
CA ALA A 64 -2.53 -7.62 -3.28
C ALA A 64 -1.30 -7.58 -4.18
N GLN A 65 -1.43 -6.87 -5.30
CA GLN A 65 -0.31 -6.61 -6.21
C GLN A 65 -0.45 -5.21 -6.79
N CYS A 66 0.68 -4.56 -7.08
CA CYS A 66 0.69 -3.25 -7.73
C CYS A 66 0.19 -3.33 -9.17
N THR A 67 -0.58 -2.33 -9.57
CA THR A 67 -0.85 -2.07 -10.99
C THR A 67 0.32 -1.27 -11.58
N GLU A 68 0.32 -1.10 -12.89
CA GLU A 68 1.30 -0.24 -13.56
C GLU A 68 1.26 1.17 -13.00
N ARG A 69 0.05 1.72 -12.79
CA ARG A 69 -0.12 3.04 -12.18
C ARG A 69 0.43 3.08 -10.75
N GLY A 70 0.21 2.02 -9.97
CA GLY A 70 0.77 1.91 -8.63
C GLY A 70 2.28 1.90 -8.63
N MET A 71 2.89 1.22 -9.59
CA MET A 71 4.35 1.23 -9.75
C MET A 71 4.88 2.63 -10.08
N ASP A 72 4.19 3.36 -10.92
CA ASP A 72 4.59 4.73 -11.26
C ASP A 72 4.55 5.64 -10.04
N VAL A 73 3.50 5.53 -9.22
CA VAL A 73 3.39 6.31 -7.98
C VAL A 73 4.49 5.90 -7.00
N ALA A 74 4.73 4.59 -6.82
CA ALA A 74 5.76 4.09 -5.92
C ALA A 74 7.16 4.55 -6.32
N ARG A 75 7.40 4.70 -7.61
CA ARG A 75 8.69 5.17 -8.16
C ARG A 75 8.73 6.68 -8.38
N MET A 76 7.77 7.41 -7.84
CA MET A 76 7.68 8.87 -7.93
C MET A 76 7.56 9.42 -9.35
N ARG A 77 7.03 8.61 -10.28
CA ARG A 77 6.73 9.05 -11.65
C ARG A 77 5.35 9.67 -11.77
N ALA A 78 4.50 9.45 -10.78
CA ALA A 78 3.15 10.02 -10.70
C ALA A 78 2.87 10.42 -9.26
N LYS A 79 1.96 11.37 -9.07
CA LYS A 79 1.61 11.87 -7.74
C LYS A 79 0.76 10.85 -6.99
N PHE A 80 0.98 10.75 -5.69
CA PHE A 80 0.13 9.96 -4.80
C PHE A 80 -1.25 10.62 -4.71
N PRO A 81 -2.36 9.87 -4.97
CA PRO A 81 -3.70 10.45 -4.95
C PRO A 81 -4.07 11.06 -3.61
N GLY A 82 -4.70 12.24 -3.63
CA GLY A 82 -5.16 12.89 -2.42
C GLY A 82 -4.07 13.48 -1.53
N TRP A 83 -2.83 13.50 -2.01
CA TRP A 83 -1.71 14.10 -1.31
C TRP A 83 -0.96 15.04 -2.25
N SER A 84 -0.83 16.26 -1.85
CA SER A 84 -0.15 17.29 -2.66
C SER A 84 1.19 17.70 -2.09
#